data_eecb00107773e03842dd7a16f29b17cc
#
_entry.id   eecb00107773e03842dd7a16f29b17cc
#
_cell.length_a   1.000
_cell.length_b   1.000
_cell.length_c   1.000
_cell.angle_alpha   90.00
_cell.angle_beta   90.00
_cell.angle_gamma   90.00
#
_symmetry.space_group_name_H-M   'P 1'
#
loop_
_entity.id
_entity.type
_entity.pdbx_description
1 polymer ?
#
loop_
_entity_poly.entity_id
_entity_poly.type
_entity_poly.pdbx_seq_one_letter_code
_entity_poly.pdbx_strand_id
1 'polypeptide(L)'
;MEMPIKPSCIFCQIVAGTARGHKVWEDEHSLVFLDLFPASQGHTLLIPKPHWENLFETPAEYLERIIRLSKPIADALYTVYEPDGLSVIQLNGAAAGQTVFHYHMHLIPRWHGTAMQIHGRRQASREELDEAAAHIAAALPS
;
A
#
# COMPACT_ATOMS: atom_id res chain seq x y z
N MET A 1 24.20 -5.36 8.35
CA MET A 1 23.93 -4.04 7.76
C MET A 1 22.61 -3.52 8.27
N GLU A 2 22.60 -2.36 8.83
CA GLU A 2 21.37 -1.76 9.31
C GLU A 2 20.49 -1.32 8.15
N MET A 3 19.19 -1.58 8.28
CA MET A 3 18.22 -1.11 7.28
C MET A 3 17.98 0.39 7.50
N PRO A 4 17.93 1.21 6.42
CA PRO A 4 17.63 2.62 6.57
C PRO A 4 16.26 2.83 7.22
N ILE A 5 16.21 3.74 8.18
CA ILE A 5 14.99 4.11 8.90
C ILE A 5 14.99 5.62 9.05
N LYS A 6 13.82 6.23 8.83
CA LYS A 6 13.65 7.66 9.04
C LYS A 6 12.55 7.87 10.09
N PRO A 7 12.91 8.26 11.33
CA PRO A 7 11.92 8.39 12.41
C PRO A 7 10.76 9.34 12.13
N SER A 8 10.96 10.36 11.29
CA SER A 8 9.91 11.30 10.92
C SER A 8 8.97 10.78 9.83
N CYS A 9 9.28 9.63 9.23
CA CYS A 9 8.44 9.03 8.17
C CYS A 9 7.28 8.26 8.79
N ILE A 10 6.05 8.62 8.39
CA ILE A 10 4.85 7.94 8.90
C ILE A 10 4.86 6.44 8.56
N PHE A 11 5.38 6.05 7.37
CA PHE A 11 5.45 4.63 6.99
C PHE A 11 6.49 3.89 7.82
N CYS A 12 7.63 4.51 8.12
CA CYS A 12 8.62 3.91 9.04
C CYS A 12 8.01 3.73 10.43
N GLN A 13 7.18 4.67 10.88
CA GLN A 13 6.49 4.56 12.16
C GLN A 13 5.49 3.41 12.17
N ILE A 14 4.78 3.19 11.06
CA ILE A 14 3.86 2.05 10.92
C ILE A 14 4.65 0.74 10.96
N VAL A 15 5.77 0.66 10.25
CA VAL A 15 6.65 -0.51 10.27
C VAL A 15 7.13 -0.82 11.69
N ALA A 16 7.50 0.22 12.43
CA ALA A 16 8.00 0.08 13.80
C ALA A 16 6.89 -0.18 14.83
N GLY A 17 5.62 0.00 14.46
CA GLY A 17 4.49 -0.15 15.37
C GLY A 17 4.24 1.06 16.26
N THR A 18 4.91 2.20 16.00
CA THR A 18 4.71 3.43 16.77
C THR A 18 3.60 4.31 16.20
N ALA A 19 3.14 4.00 14.98
CA ALA A 19 1.95 4.60 14.40
C ALA A 19 1.00 3.48 13.98
N ARG A 20 -0.30 3.76 14.03
CA ARG A 20 -1.30 2.78 13.64
C ARG A 20 -1.32 2.60 12.13
N GLY A 21 -1.25 1.34 11.70
CA GLY A 21 -1.46 0.94 10.32
C GLY A 21 -2.44 -0.22 10.28
N HIS A 22 -3.29 -0.24 9.26
CA HIS A 22 -4.27 -1.31 9.07
C HIS A 22 -3.65 -2.37 8.18
N LYS A 23 -2.82 -3.22 8.82
CA LYS A 23 -1.97 -4.19 8.13
C LYS A 23 -2.79 -5.32 7.52
N VAL A 24 -2.47 -5.67 6.28
CA VAL A 24 -3.03 -6.80 5.56
C VAL A 24 -2.08 -7.99 5.63
N TRP A 25 -0.78 -7.73 5.46
CA TRP A 25 0.25 -8.77 5.44
C TRP A 25 1.63 -8.14 5.65
N GLU A 26 2.54 -8.88 6.24
CA GLU A 26 3.94 -8.46 6.33
C GLU A 26 4.88 -9.65 6.46
N ASP A 27 6.12 -9.44 6.04
CA ASP A 27 7.24 -10.32 6.36
C ASP A 27 8.40 -9.46 6.84
N GLU A 28 9.62 -9.99 6.87
CA GLU A 28 10.78 -9.24 7.35
C GLU A 28 11.21 -8.11 6.41
N HIS A 29 10.77 -8.13 5.15
CA HIS A 29 11.20 -7.17 4.12
C HIS A 29 10.14 -6.19 3.67
N SER A 30 8.88 -6.57 3.75
CA SER A 30 7.77 -5.84 3.13
C SER A 30 6.57 -5.74 4.06
N LEU A 31 5.79 -4.70 3.85
CA LEU A 31 4.53 -4.46 4.57
C LEU A 31 3.44 -4.09 3.59
N VAL A 32 2.27 -4.67 3.79
CA VAL A 32 1.05 -4.34 3.03
C VAL A 32 0.02 -3.81 4.01
N PHE A 33 -0.49 -2.62 3.73
CA PHE A 33 -1.48 -1.98 4.61
C PHE A 33 -2.41 -1.07 3.80
N LEU A 34 -3.50 -0.64 4.41
CA LEU A 34 -4.49 0.16 3.71
C LEU A 34 -4.20 1.65 3.80
N ASP A 35 -4.52 2.37 2.73
CA ASP A 35 -4.41 3.83 2.70
C ASP A 35 -5.49 4.44 3.58
N LEU A 36 -5.11 5.41 4.45
CA LEU A 36 -6.06 6.11 5.33
C LEU A 36 -7.01 7.02 4.55
N PHE A 37 -6.58 7.48 3.36
CA PHE A 37 -7.38 8.33 2.48
C PHE A 37 -7.60 7.60 1.17
N PRO A 38 -8.42 6.52 1.19
CA PRO A 38 -8.54 5.65 0.02
C PRO A 38 -9.19 6.36 -1.16
N ALA A 39 -8.63 6.14 -2.35
CA ALA A 39 -9.24 6.60 -3.60
C ALA A 39 -10.47 5.76 -3.95
N SER A 40 -10.53 4.53 -3.44
CA SER A 40 -11.67 3.63 -3.55
C SER A 40 -11.58 2.58 -2.44
N GLN A 41 -12.63 1.79 -2.29
CA GLN A 41 -12.63 0.65 -1.37
C GLN A 41 -11.48 -0.29 -1.71
N GLY A 42 -10.73 -0.68 -0.68
CA GLY A 42 -9.63 -1.63 -0.86
C GLY A 42 -8.33 -1.02 -1.35
N HIS A 43 -8.21 0.31 -1.38
CA HIS A 43 -6.96 1.00 -1.76
C HIS A 43 -5.83 0.55 -0.84
N THR A 44 -4.93 -0.25 -1.38
CA THR A 44 -3.87 -0.93 -0.63
C THR A 44 -2.51 -0.39 -1.03
N LEU A 45 -1.59 -0.34 -0.06
CA LEU A 45 -0.22 0.11 -0.26
C LEU A 45 0.74 -1.03 0.04
N LEU A 46 1.74 -1.20 -0.81
CA LEU A 46 2.83 -2.15 -0.64
C LEU A 46 4.13 -1.37 -0.51
N ILE A 47 4.86 -1.59 0.59
CA ILE A 47 6.10 -0.87 0.85
C ILE A 47 7.23 -1.82 1.23
N PRO A 48 8.49 -1.45 0.91
CA PRO A 48 9.64 -2.07 1.57
C PRO A 48 9.71 -1.56 3.00
N LYS A 49 10.10 -2.40 3.95
CA LYS A 49 10.25 -1.96 5.34
C LYS A 49 11.39 -0.96 5.53
N PRO A 50 12.58 -1.14 4.89
CA PRO A 50 13.60 -0.10 4.93
C PRO A 50 13.14 1.18 4.24
N HIS A 51 13.66 2.32 4.69
CA HIS A 51 13.28 3.62 4.14
C HIS A 51 14.11 3.98 2.92
N TRP A 52 13.44 4.06 1.76
CA TRP A 52 13.97 4.67 0.55
C TRP A 52 12.87 5.55 -0.01
N GLU A 53 13.21 6.72 -0.50
CA GLU A 53 12.20 7.71 -0.88
C GLU A 53 11.37 7.29 -2.08
N ASN A 54 12.01 6.69 -3.09
CA ASN A 54 11.33 6.42 -4.35
C ASN A 54 12.06 5.32 -5.15
N LEU A 55 11.63 5.13 -6.40
CA LEU A 55 12.18 4.12 -7.30
C LEU A 55 13.71 4.24 -7.45
N PHE A 56 14.22 5.47 -7.52
CA PHE A 56 15.63 5.71 -7.80
C PHE A 56 16.55 5.28 -6.66
N GLU A 57 16.07 5.35 -5.42
CA GLU A 57 16.85 4.96 -4.23
C GLU A 57 16.68 3.50 -3.85
N THR A 58 15.57 2.88 -4.25
CA THR A 58 15.21 1.54 -3.80
C THR A 58 16.04 0.49 -4.52
N PRO A 59 16.73 -0.42 -3.80
CA PRO A 59 17.47 -1.51 -4.45
C PRO A 59 16.58 -2.41 -5.28
N ALA A 60 17.09 -2.87 -6.41
CA ALA A 60 16.34 -3.70 -7.36
C ALA A 60 15.73 -4.94 -6.70
N GLU A 61 16.43 -5.57 -5.78
CA GLU A 61 15.91 -6.76 -5.09
C GLU A 61 14.64 -6.47 -4.29
N TYR A 62 14.52 -5.25 -3.71
CA TYR A 62 13.30 -4.85 -3.01
C TYR A 62 12.17 -4.51 -3.98
N LEU A 63 12.50 -3.93 -5.14
CA LEU A 63 11.51 -3.70 -6.20
C LEU A 63 10.94 -5.02 -6.69
N GLU A 64 11.79 -6.03 -6.86
CA GLU A 64 11.36 -7.38 -7.25
C GLU A 64 10.42 -8.00 -6.22
N ARG A 65 10.71 -7.82 -4.93
CA ARG A 65 9.84 -8.29 -3.86
C ARG A 65 8.45 -7.63 -3.92
N ILE A 66 8.42 -6.32 -4.13
CA ILE A 66 7.16 -5.56 -4.19
C ILE A 66 6.31 -6.01 -5.39
N ILE A 67 6.89 -6.10 -6.58
CA ILE A 67 6.10 -6.50 -7.75
C ILE A 67 5.62 -7.94 -7.63
N ARG A 68 6.43 -8.84 -7.10
CA ARG A 68 6.04 -10.23 -6.88
C ARG A 68 4.88 -10.32 -5.88
N LEU A 69 4.97 -9.54 -4.81
CA LEU A 69 3.94 -9.47 -3.77
C LEU A 69 2.62 -8.90 -4.30
N SER A 70 2.69 -8.00 -5.28
CA SER A 70 1.50 -7.35 -5.83
C SER A 70 0.51 -8.34 -6.44
N LYS A 71 0.99 -9.47 -6.96
CA LYS A 71 0.12 -10.47 -7.60
C LYS A 71 -0.87 -11.10 -6.61
N PRO A 72 -0.46 -11.74 -5.51
CA PRO A 72 -1.43 -12.32 -4.58
C PRO A 72 -2.33 -11.26 -3.91
N ILE A 73 -1.81 -10.05 -3.68
CA ILE A 73 -2.63 -8.97 -3.11
C ILE A 73 -3.70 -8.54 -4.12
N ALA A 74 -3.32 -8.37 -5.40
CA ALA A 74 -4.28 -8.02 -6.45
C ALA A 74 -5.36 -9.10 -6.60
N ASP A 75 -4.98 -10.37 -6.56
CA ASP A 75 -5.93 -11.48 -6.62
C ASP A 75 -6.91 -11.42 -5.44
N ALA A 76 -6.42 -11.12 -4.24
CA ALA A 76 -7.25 -10.97 -3.05
C ALA A 76 -8.25 -9.81 -3.20
N LEU A 77 -7.80 -8.68 -3.76
CA LEU A 77 -8.68 -7.54 -3.99
C LEU A 77 -9.80 -7.88 -4.97
N TYR A 78 -9.50 -8.65 -6.01
CA TYR A 78 -10.55 -9.13 -6.93
C TYR A 78 -11.52 -10.09 -6.24
N THR A 79 -11.03 -10.95 -5.38
CA THR A 79 -11.89 -11.88 -4.63
C THR A 79 -12.85 -11.13 -3.70
N VAL A 80 -12.35 -10.13 -2.99
CA VAL A 80 -13.14 -9.41 -1.98
C VAL A 80 -14.10 -8.41 -2.61
N TYR A 81 -13.63 -7.62 -3.58
CA TYR A 81 -14.36 -6.46 -4.09
C TYR A 81 -14.95 -6.62 -5.48
N GLU A 82 -14.51 -7.61 -6.24
CA GLU A 82 -14.96 -7.86 -7.62
C GLU A 82 -14.97 -6.57 -8.47
N PRO A 83 -13.84 -5.81 -8.50
CA PRO A 83 -13.79 -4.56 -9.23
C PRO A 83 -13.82 -4.77 -10.75
N ASP A 84 -14.17 -3.73 -11.49
CA ASP A 84 -14.11 -3.75 -12.96
C ASP A 84 -12.68 -3.68 -13.46
N GLY A 85 -11.78 -3.09 -12.67
CA GLY A 85 -10.36 -3.01 -13.00
C GLY A 85 -9.53 -2.69 -11.78
N LEU A 86 -8.21 -2.68 -11.96
CA LEU A 86 -7.27 -2.38 -10.89
C LEU A 86 -6.17 -1.46 -11.42
N SER A 87 -5.95 -0.34 -10.74
CA SER A 87 -4.81 0.52 -11.04
C SER A 87 -3.63 0.11 -10.18
N VAL A 88 -2.47 -0.08 -10.81
CA VAL A 88 -1.21 -0.32 -10.14
C VAL A 88 -0.34 0.92 -10.40
N ILE A 89 -0.05 1.70 -9.38
CA ILE A 89 0.56 3.02 -9.53
C ILE A 89 1.72 3.17 -8.56
N GLN A 90 2.82 3.72 -9.05
CA GLN A 90 3.96 4.09 -8.22
C GLN A 90 4.44 5.48 -8.67
N LEU A 91 4.65 6.39 -7.72
CA LEU A 91 4.91 7.80 -8.00
C LEU A 91 6.27 8.22 -7.43
N ASN A 92 7.04 8.99 -8.19
CA ASN A 92 8.40 9.40 -7.85
C ASN A 92 8.53 10.91 -7.88
N GLY A 93 8.58 11.52 -6.71
CA GLY A 93 8.70 12.96 -6.54
C GLY A 93 7.35 13.67 -6.44
N ALA A 94 7.36 14.83 -5.81
CA ALA A 94 6.14 15.61 -5.59
C ALA A 94 5.47 16.02 -6.91
N ALA A 95 6.27 16.36 -7.93
CA ALA A 95 5.74 16.75 -9.24
C ALA A 95 4.98 15.62 -9.94
N ALA A 96 5.26 14.36 -9.58
CA ALA A 96 4.57 13.19 -10.12
C ALA A 96 3.40 12.74 -9.23
N GLY A 97 3.16 13.44 -8.12
CA GLY A 97 2.06 13.12 -7.21
C GLY A 97 2.43 12.34 -5.97
N GLN A 98 3.72 12.13 -5.71
CA GLN A 98 4.16 11.48 -4.48
C GLN A 98 3.92 12.40 -3.28
N THR A 99 3.22 11.89 -2.26
CA THR A 99 2.90 12.67 -1.06
C THR A 99 3.63 12.17 0.19
N VAL A 100 3.93 10.88 0.25
CA VAL A 100 4.74 10.30 1.32
C VAL A 100 6.06 9.82 0.70
N PHE A 101 7.19 10.28 1.25
CA PHE A 101 8.51 10.01 0.67
C PHE A 101 9.15 8.76 1.28
N HIS A 102 8.45 7.68 1.10
CA HIS A 102 8.85 6.30 1.36
C HIS A 102 8.25 5.51 0.21
N TYR A 103 9.07 4.77 -0.52
CA TYR A 103 8.61 4.03 -1.70
C TYR A 103 7.34 3.26 -1.40
N HIS A 104 6.31 3.43 -2.22
CA HIS A 104 5.09 2.64 -2.10
C HIS A 104 4.40 2.46 -3.43
N MET A 105 3.83 1.26 -3.60
CA MET A 105 3.03 0.93 -4.76
C MET A 105 1.57 0.93 -4.33
N HIS A 106 0.74 1.65 -5.08
CA HIS A 106 -0.71 1.68 -4.88
C HIS A 106 -1.36 0.56 -5.68
N LEU A 107 -2.27 -0.18 -5.06
CA LEU A 107 -3.23 -1.04 -5.75
C LEU A 107 -4.60 -0.48 -5.45
N ILE A 108 -5.28 0.03 -6.49
CA ILE A 108 -6.55 0.74 -6.34
C ILE A 108 -7.62 0.06 -7.17
N PRO A 109 -8.60 -0.62 -6.53
CA PRO A 109 -9.73 -1.16 -7.27
C PRO A 109 -10.54 -0.05 -7.95
N ARG A 110 -10.99 -0.31 -9.16
CA ARG A 110 -11.72 0.68 -9.96
C ARG A 110 -13.04 0.09 -10.46
N TRP A 111 -14.05 0.95 -10.53
CA TRP A 111 -15.35 0.56 -11.07
C TRP A 111 -15.75 1.55 -12.14
N HIS A 112 -16.47 1.08 -13.17
CA HIS A 112 -16.99 1.94 -14.21
C HIS A 112 -17.86 3.04 -13.59
N GLY A 113 -17.78 4.26 -14.11
CA GLY A 113 -18.57 5.38 -13.65
C GLY A 113 -18.04 6.11 -12.43
N THR A 114 -16.88 5.69 -11.87
CA THR A 114 -16.26 6.39 -10.75
C THR A 114 -15.05 7.22 -11.22
N ALA A 115 -14.73 8.28 -10.45
CA ALA A 115 -13.63 9.16 -10.79
C ALA A 115 -12.28 8.45 -10.64
N MET A 116 -11.35 8.76 -11.56
CA MET A 116 -9.98 8.21 -11.55
C MET A 116 -9.08 9.09 -10.70
N GLN A 117 -9.19 8.98 -9.39
CA GLN A 117 -8.31 9.70 -8.46
C GLN A 117 -7.27 8.74 -7.86
N ILE A 118 -6.16 9.29 -7.38
CA ILE A 118 -5.10 8.53 -6.72
C ILE A 118 -5.24 8.61 -5.21
N HIS A 119 -5.71 9.76 -4.70
CA HIS A 119 -5.90 9.98 -3.28
C HIS A 119 -7.35 10.35 -3.01
N GLY A 120 -7.92 9.78 -1.95
CA GLY A 120 -9.24 10.16 -1.49
C GLY A 120 -9.19 11.48 -0.72
N ARG A 121 -10.34 12.15 -0.64
CA ARG A 121 -10.46 13.42 0.10
C ARG A 121 -10.89 13.20 1.54
N ARG A 122 -11.48 12.04 1.83
CA ARG A 122 -12.01 11.71 3.14
C ARG A 122 -11.18 10.61 3.79
N GLN A 123 -10.83 10.81 5.05
CA GLN A 123 -10.19 9.77 5.83
C GLN A 123 -11.22 8.69 6.15
N ALA A 124 -10.90 7.43 5.86
CA ALA A 124 -11.76 6.32 6.17
C ALA A 124 -11.77 6.06 7.69
N SER A 125 -12.87 5.53 8.21
CA SER A 125 -12.96 5.22 9.63
C SER A 125 -12.07 4.02 9.98
N ARG A 126 -11.69 3.95 11.26
CA ARG A 126 -10.89 2.83 11.77
C ARG A 126 -11.60 1.50 11.55
N GLU A 127 -12.90 1.46 11.81
CA GLU A 127 -13.70 0.24 11.64
C GLU A 127 -13.75 -0.22 10.19
N GLU A 128 -13.95 0.73 9.26
CA GLU A 128 -13.95 0.41 7.82
C GLU A 128 -12.63 -0.20 7.40
N LEU A 129 -11.51 0.39 7.85
CA LEU A 129 -10.18 -0.08 7.48
C LEU A 129 -9.83 -1.40 8.15
N ASP A 130 -10.17 -1.58 9.41
CA ASP A 130 -9.92 -2.84 10.12
C ASP A 130 -10.69 -3.99 9.45
N GLU A 131 -11.96 -3.76 9.10
CA GLU A 131 -12.79 -4.75 8.42
C GLU A 131 -12.24 -5.07 7.03
N ALA A 132 -11.87 -4.05 6.26
CA ALA A 132 -11.29 -4.23 4.93
C ALA A 132 -9.98 -5.02 5.01
N ALA A 133 -9.10 -4.67 5.94
CA ALA A 133 -7.82 -5.38 6.11
C ALA A 133 -8.04 -6.85 6.43
N ALA A 134 -9.01 -7.15 7.31
CA ALA A 134 -9.33 -8.53 7.68
C ALA A 134 -9.87 -9.32 6.49
N HIS A 135 -10.76 -8.73 5.70
CA HIS A 135 -11.33 -9.39 4.53
C HIS A 135 -10.27 -9.70 3.46
N ILE A 136 -9.39 -8.73 3.19
CA ILE A 136 -8.32 -8.91 2.20
C ILE A 136 -7.33 -9.97 2.69
N ALA A 137 -6.92 -9.90 3.96
CA ALA A 137 -6.00 -10.88 4.53
C ALA A 137 -6.57 -12.31 4.46
N ALA A 138 -7.87 -12.47 4.73
CA ALA A 138 -8.54 -13.76 4.67
C ALA A 138 -8.56 -14.34 3.26
N ALA A 139 -8.49 -13.49 2.23
CA ALA A 139 -8.49 -13.92 0.82
C ALA A 139 -7.10 -14.25 0.28
N LEU A 140 -6.05 -14.01 1.07
CA LEU A 140 -4.68 -14.35 0.67
C LEU A 140 -4.45 -15.86 0.77
N PRO A 141 -3.57 -16.42 -0.08
CA PRO A 141 -3.21 -17.83 0.03
C PRO A 141 -2.50 -18.09 1.36
N SER A 142 -2.75 -19.24 1.94
CA SER A 142 -2.15 -19.64 3.22
C SER A 142 -0.69 -20.08 3.06
#